data_15ee38fa4e1f1302c0dbda9a80751829
#
_entry.id   15ee38fa4e1f1302c0dbda9a80751829
#
_cell.length_a   1.000
_cell.length_b   1.000
_cell.length_c   1.000
_cell.angle_alpha   90.00
_cell.angle_beta   90.00
_cell.angle_gamma   90.00
#
_symmetry.space_group_name_H-M   'P 1'
#
loop_
_entity.id
_entity.type
_entity.pdbx_description
1 polymer ?
#
loop_
_entity_poly.entity_id
_entity_poly.type
_entity_poly.pdbx_seq_one_letter_code
_entity_poly.pdbx_strand_id
1 'polypeptide(L)'
;MNALLLAFLLSAPARPATPDQTDIGCYRLMAELARAPDPEVRTLGLTAAQYFLGRIDAAAPGYEVRGAPISDAERPDLVRRCGERLHANGFDLRALRAAGDGPRPTV
;
A
#
# COMPACT_ATOMS: atom_id res chain seq x y z
N MET A 1 -28.74 7.89 34.34
CA MET A 1 -27.47 7.19 34.13
C MET A 1 -27.48 6.35 32.88
N ASN A 2 -28.53 5.62 32.59
CA ASN A 2 -28.60 4.80 31.37
C ASN A 2 -28.71 5.63 30.09
N ALA A 3 -29.14 6.87 30.17
CA ALA A 3 -29.27 7.74 29.00
C ALA A 3 -27.92 8.08 28.34
N LEU A 4 -26.87 8.16 29.14
CA LEU A 4 -25.52 8.44 28.60
C LEU A 4 -24.96 7.24 27.82
N LEU A 5 -25.22 6.04 28.28
CA LEU A 5 -24.80 4.81 27.58
C LEU A 5 -25.55 4.64 26.26
N LEU A 6 -26.84 4.94 26.26
CA LEU A 6 -27.67 4.87 25.06
C LEU A 6 -27.24 5.90 24.02
N ALA A 7 -26.90 7.12 24.45
CA ALA A 7 -26.41 8.16 23.55
C ALA A 7 -25.08 7.75 22.92
N PHE A 8 -24.22 7.08 23.67
CA PHE A 8 -22.94 6.61 23.17
C PHE A 8 -23.11 5.52 22.11
N LEU A 9 -24.03 4.60 22.33
CA LEU A 9 -24.34 3.54 21.37
C LEU A 9 -24.98 4.09 20.09
N LEU A 10 -25.81 5.11 20.21
CA LEU A 10 -26.47 5.74 19.07
C LEU A 10 -25.53 6.62 18.25
N SER A 11 -24.43 7.09 18.85
CA SER A 11 -23.42 7.89 18.15
C SER A 11 -22.38 7.04 17.44
N ALA A 12 -22.41 5.72 17.54
CA ALA A 12 -21.50 4.85 16.81
C ALA A 12 -21.66 5.10 15.29
N PRO A 13 -20.56 5.36 14.58
CA PRO A 13 -20.64 5.64 13.16
C PRO A 13 -21.14 4.44 12.39
N ALA A 14 -22.20 4.64 11.62
CA ALA A 14 -22.77 3.61 10.77
C ALA A 14 -22.02 3.45 9.44
N ARG A 15 -21.03 4.31 9.17
CA ARG A 15 -20.28 4.29 7.92
C ARG A 15 -19.20 3.22 7.96
N PRO A 16 -19.11 2.36 6.91
CA PRO A 16 -17.95 1.50 6.77
C PRO A 16 -16.71 2.37 6.61
N ALA A 17 -15.64 2.01 7.31
CA ALA A 17 -14.37 2.70 7.17
C ALA A 17 -13.84 2.51 5.75
N THR A 18 -13.30 3.59 5.17
CA THR A 18 -12.72 3.56 3.83
C THR A 18 -11.21 3.69 3.96
N PRO A 19 -10.45 2.75 3.41
CA PRO A 19 -9.00 2.86 3.44
C PRO A 19 -8.52 3.97 2.52
N ASP A 20 -7.31 4.46 2.77
CA ASP A 20 -6.65 5.45 1.94
C ASP A 20 -6.40 4.87 0.55
N GLN A 21 -6.80 5.59 -0.50
CA GLN A 21 -6.63 5.13 -1.88
C GLN A 21 -5.16 4.98 -2.26
N THR A 22 -4.28 5.79 -1.69
CA THR A 22 -2.84 5.65 -1.90
C THR A 22 -2.33 4.35 -1.31
N ASP A 23 -2.79 3.97 -0.13
CA ASP A 23 -2.40 2.69 0.47
C ASP A 23 -2.85 1.50 -0.38
N ILE A 24 -4.05 1.56 -0.94
CA ILE A 24 -4.54 0.52 -1.85
C ILE A 24 -3.67 0.43 -3.09
N GLY A 25 -3.36 1.56 -3.71
CA GLY A 25 -2.48 1.59 -4.88
C GLY A 25 -1.09 1.08 -4.56
N CYS A 26 -0.54 1.46 -3.41
CA CYS A 26 0.78 1.00 -2.99
C CYS A 26 0.80 -0.51 -2.72
N TYR A 27 -0.26 -1.04 -2.11
CA TYR A 27 -0.37 -2.49 -1.95
C TYR A 27 -0.31 -3.21 -3.29
N ARG A 28 -1.09 -2.74 -4.28
CA ARG A 28 -1.08 -3.33 -5.62
C ARG A 28 0.29 -3.27 -6.29
N LEU A 29 0.95 -2.12 -6.19
CA LEU A 29 2.28 -1.94 -6.76
C LEU A 29 3.29 -2.88 -6.10
N MET A 30 3.27 -2.97 -4.79
CA MET A 30 4.18 -3.86 -4.06
C MET A 30 3.88 -5.33 -4.34
N ALA A 31 2.63 -5.69 -4.52
CA ALA A 31 2.24 -7.04 -4.91
C ALA A 31 2.78 -7.42 -6.30
N GLU A 32 2.83 -6.47 -7.23
CA GLU A 32 3.50 -6.70 -8.52
C GLU A 32 5.00 -6.94 -8.33
N LEU A 33 5.66 -6.11 -7.51
CA LEU A 33 7.09 -6.25 -7.24
C LEU A 33 7.40 -7.57 -6.54
N ALA A 34 6.48 -8.08 -5.75
CA ALA A 34 6.62 -9.37 -5.09
C ALA A 34 6.71 -10.55 -6.07
N ARG A 35 6.39 -10.32 -7.35
CA ARG A 35 6.53 -11.30 -8.43
C ARG A 35 7.76 -11.07 -9.30
N ALA A 36 8.57 -10.08 -8.96
CA ALA A 36 9.75 -9.75 -9.75
C ALA A 36 10.76 -10.91 -9.73
N PRO A 37 11.48 -11.12 -10.84
CA PRO A 37 12.51 -12.15 -10.88
C PRO A 37 13.72 -11.82 -9.99
N ASP A 38 14.02 -10.55 -9.78
CA ASP A 38 15.11 -10.14 -8.91
C ASP A 38 14.74 -10.42 -7.45
N PRO A 39 15.54 -11.23 -6.71
CA PRO A 39 15.22 -11.59 -5.34
C PRO A 39 15.12 -10.41 -4.37
N GLU A 40 15.94 -9.39 -4.55
CA GLU A 40 15.90 -8.20 -3.66
C GLU A 40 14.63 -7.39 -3.88
N VAL A 41 14.24 -7.21 -5.14
CA VAL A 41 13.00 -6.53 -5.49
C VAL A 41 11.81 -7.32 -4.98
N ARG A 42 11.82 -8.63 -5.17
CA ARG A 42 10.75 -9.53 -4.70
C ARG A 42 10.60 -9.45 -3.18
N THR A 43 11.69 -9.49 -2.44
CA THR A 43 11.67 -9.41 -0.99
C THR A 43 11.12 -8.06 -0.52
N LEU A 44 11.57 -6.97 -1.14
CA LEU A 44 11.04 -5.63 -0.83
C LEU A 44 9.54 -5.59 -1.12
N GLY A 45 9.12 -6.10 -2.27
CA GLY A 45 7.71 -6.13 -2.64
C GLY A 45 6.86 -6.88 -1.64
N LEU A 46 7.30 -8.05 -1.21
CA LEU A 46 6.58 -8.85 -0.20
C LEU A 46 6.46 -8.12 1.13
N THR A 47 7.57 -7.57 1.63
CA THR A 47 7.59 -6.88 2.92
C THR A 47 6.76 -5.61 2.87
N ALA A 48 6.91 -4.82 1.82
CA ALA A 48 6.17 -3.58 1.66
C ALA A 48 4.68 -3.83 1.42
N ALA A 49 4.31 -4.89 0.70
CA ALA A 49 2.92 -5.27 0.52
C ALA A 49 2.25 -5.58 1.86
N GLN A 50 2.93 -6.31 2.74
CA GLN A 50 2.42 -6.59 4.08
C GLN A 50 2.24 -5.31 4.90
N TYR A 51 3.17 -4.38 4.78
CA TYR A 51 3.06 -3.08 5.45
C TYR A 51 1.79 -2.33 5.01
N PHE A 52 1.56 -2.21 3.71
CA PHE A 52 0.38 -1.52 3.20
C PHE A 52 -0.91 -2.28 3.52
N LEU A 53 -0.89 -3.60 3.46
CA LEU A 53 -2.05 -4.41 3.84
C LEU A 53 -2.43 -4.18 5.30
N GLY A 54 -1.43 -4.09 6.18
CA GLY A 54 -1.67 -3.75 7.59
C GLY A 54 -2.32 -2.39 7.78
N ARG A 55 -1.89 -1.39 7.00
CA ARG A 55 -2.50 -0.06 7.06
C ARG A 55 -3.95 -0.09 6.57
N ILE A 56 -4.20 -0.82 5.48
CA ILE A 56 -5.56 -0.96 4.93
C ILE A 56 -6.47 -1.66 5.96
N ASP A 57 -5.99 -2.74 6.56
CA ASP A 57 -6.76 -3.51 7.53
C ASP A 57 -7.04 -2.70 8.80
N ALA A 58 -6.07 -1.91 9.26
CA ALA A 58 -6.24 -1.04 10.42
C ALA A 58 -7.29 0.04 10.16
N ALA A 59 -7.34 0.59 8.95
CA ALA A 59 -8.31 1.62 8.58
C ALA A 59 -9.69 1.04 8.29
N ALA A 60 -9.76 -0.15 7.71
CA ALA A 60 -11.00 -0.78 7.28
C ALA A 60 -10.89 -2.30 7.45
N PRO A 61 -11.11 -2.82 8.67
CA PRO A 61 -10.99 -4.26 8.94
C PRO A 61 -11.85 -5.08 7.98
N GLY A 62 -11.25 -6.10 7.39
CA GLY A 62 -11.94 -6.98 6.47
C GLY A 62 -12.10 -6.44 5.06
N TYR A 63 -11.53 -5.27 4.76
CA TYR A 63 -11.57 -4.72 3.40
C TYR A 63 -10.80 -5.61 2.44
N GLU A 64 -11.44 -6.01 1.34
CA GLU A 64 -10.80 -6.79 0.29
C GLU A 64 -10.24 -5.86 -0.78
N VAL A 65 -8.94 -5.91 -0.99
CA VAL A 65 -8.32 -5.14 -2.06
C VAL A 65 -8.61 -5.83 -3.38
N ARG A 66 -9.45 -5.18 -4.18
CA ARG A 66 -9.76 -5.62 -5.53
C ARG A 66 -9.22 -4.57 -6.49
N GLY A 67 -9.05 -4.95 -7.70
CA GLY A 67 -8.85 -3.92 -8.65
C GLY A 67 -8.13 -4.31 -9.92
N ALA A 68 -8.25 -3.38 -10.84
CA ALA A 68 -7.60 -3.43 -12.11
C ALA A 68 -6.09 -3.29 -11.94
N PRO A 69 -5.32 -3.80 -12.90
CA PRO A 69 -3.89 -3.52 -12.96
C PRO A 69 -3.61 -2.02 -12.96
N ILE A 70 -2.47 -1.67 -12.43
CA ILE A 70 -2.02 -0.27 -12.41
C ILE A 70 -1.74 0.16 -13.85
N SER A 71 -2.35 1.27 -14.26
CA SER A 71 -2.12 1.80 -15.61
C SER A 71 -0.73 2.42 -15.73
N ASP A 72 -0.20 2.41 -16.95
CA ASP A 72 1.10 3.03 -17.21
C ASP A 72 1.08 4.54 -16.91
N ALA A 73 -0.06 5.18 -17.11
CA ALA A 73 -0.21 6.62 -16.86
C ALA A 73 -0.13 6.97 -15.37
N GLU A 74 -0.69 6.13 -14.50
CA GLU A 74 -0.69 6.40 -13.05
C GLU A 74 0.57 5.88 -12.33
N ARG A 75 1.31 4.97 -12.96
CA ARG A 75 2.44 4.29 -12.33
C ARG A 75 3.53 5.23 -11.81
N PRO A 76 4.03 6.22 -12.57
CA PRO A 76 5.12 7.09 -12.08
C PRO A 76 4.75 7.85 -10.80
N ASP A 77 3.56 8.41 -10.75
CA ASP A 77 3.10 9.14 -9.56
C ASP A 77 2.89 8.20 -8.38
N LEU A 78 2.35 7.03 -8.63
CA LEU A 78 2.13 6.03 -7.61
C LEU A 78 3.46 5.52 -7.02
N VAL A 79 4.44 5.24 -7.88
CA VAL A 79 5.80 4.84 -7.45
C VAL A 79 6.39 5.90 -6.52
N ARG A 80 6.27 7.16 -6.90
CA ARG A 80 6.77 8.27 -6.09
C ARG A 80 6.10 8.32 -4.72
N ARG A 81 4.77 8.27 -4.67
CA ARG A 81 4.01 8.32 -3.42
C ARG A 81 4.33 7.14 -2.51
N CYS A 82 4.38 5.95 -3.08
CA CYS A 82 4.69 4.74 -2.33
C CYS A 82 6.11 4.78 -1.79
N GLY A 83 7.07 5.23 -2.60
CA GLY A 83 8.44 5.40 -2.18
C GLY A 83 8.58 6.38 -1.02
N GLU A 84 7.88 7.50 -1.07
CA GLU A 84 7.88 8.48 0.01
C GLU A 84 7.34 7.89 1.32
N ARG A 85 6.25 7.14 1.27
CA ARG A 85 5.67 6.50 2.45
C ARG A 85 6.59 5.44 3.04
N LEU A 86 7.16 4.61 2.19
CA LEU A 86 8.08 3.56 2.63
C LEU A 86 9.35 4.17 3.24
N HIS A 87 9.91 5.18 2.59
CA HIS A 87 11.09 5.86 3.12
C HIS A 87 10.81 6.49 4.48
N ALA A 88 9.66 7.14 4.64
CA ALA A 88 9.26 7.74 5.90
C ALA A 88 9.10 6.70 7.03
N ASN A 89 8.90 5.44 6.69
CA ASN A 89 8.74 4.34 7.64
C ASN A 89 9.96 3.42 7.72
N GLY A 90 11.10 3.89 7.26
CA GLY A 90 12.37 3.22 7.46
C GLY A 90 12.71 2.10 6.48
N PHE A 91 11.99 1.97 5.39
CA PHE A 91 12.28 0.96 4.38
C PHE A 91 13.52 1.35 3.57
N ASP A 92 14.35 0.36 3.27
CA ASP A 92 15.49 0.52 2.36
C ASP A 92 14.99 0.36 0.92
N LEU A 93 15.08 1.44 0.15
CA LEU A 93 14.53 1.49 -1.20
C LEU A 93 15.58 1.33 -2.30
N ARG A 94 16.79 0.88 -1.97
CA ARG A 94 17.83 0.71 -2.99
C ARG A 94 17.42 -0.27 -4.08
N ALA A 95 16.79 -1.39 -3.69
CA ALA A 95 16.31 -2.38 -4.64
C ALA A 95 15.21 -1.80 -5.55
N LEU A 96 14.33 -0.96 -5.01
CA LEU A 96 13.27 -0.30 -5.77
C LEU A 96 13.84 0.68 -6.79
N ARG A 97 14.87 1.43 -6.42
CA ARG A 97 15.56 2.34 -7.35
C ARG A 97 16.20 1.57 -8.50
N ALA A 98 16.86 0.48 -8.19
CA ALA A 98 17.47 -0.38 -9.20
C ALA A 98 16.43 -0.91 -10.18
N ALA A 99 15.27 -1.32 -9.68
CA ALA A 99 14.15 -1.81 -10.50
C ALA A 99 13.54 -0.70 -11.35
N GLY A 100 13.43 0.51 -10.79
CA GLY A 100 12.88 1.68 -11.50
C GLY A 100 13.78 2.17 -12.61
N ASP A 101 15.08 2.05 -12.45
CA ASP A 101 16.05 2.41 -13.48
C ASP A 101 16.07 1.40 -14.65
N GLY A 102 15.51 0.21 -14.40
CA GLY A 102 15.48 -0.86 -15.39
C GLY A 102 16.87 -1.41 -15.72
N PRO A 103 16.95 -2.47 -16.53
CA PRO A 103 18.23 -2.93 -17.00
C PRO A 103 18.82 -1.86 -17.90
N ARG A 104 19.93 -1.25 -17.47
CA ARG A 104 20.62 -0.29 -18.29
C ARG A 104 21.22 -1.02 -19.48
N PRO A 105 21.02 -0.50 -20.70
CA PRO A 105 21.73 -1.07 -21.83
C PRO A 105 23.23 -0.98 -21.55
N THR A 106 23.86 -2.12 -21.55
CA THR A 106 25.30 -2.17 -21.53
C THR A 106 25.82 -1.54 -22.80
N VAL A 107 26.41 -0.44 -22.64
CA VAL A 107 27.07 0.24 -23.77
C VAL A 107 28.35 -0.46 -24.10
#